data_e53bbd07e468eac55ae13cefb836badb
#
_entry.id   e53bbd07e468eac55ae13cefb836badb
#
_cell.length_a   1.000
_cell.length_b   1.000
_cell.length_c   1.000
_cell.angle_alpha   90.00
_cell.angle_beta   90.00
_cell.angle_gamma   90.00
#
_symmetry.space_group_name_H-M   'P 1'
#
loop_
_entity.id
_entity.type
_entity.pdbx_description
1 polymer ?
#
loop_
_entity_poly.entity_id
_entity_poly.type
_entity_poly.pdbx_seq_one_letter_code
_entity_poly.pdbx_strand_id
1 'polypeptide(L)'
;MEFGNEKREVYLDGEGYFEVNKATEWPFIVNAEQMRVKVTGTKFNVKSYSTEPIAHTTLVEGSVWAYTGQTQVQLNPSEQFRYDRGTGMTSVQKVDTELYTGWIEG
;
A
#
# COMPACT_ATOMS: atom_id res chain seq x y z
N MET A 1 -11.83 -19.48 -5.28
CA MET A 1 -10.65 -19.19 -6.05
C MET A 1 -9.39 -19.34 -5.22
N GLU A 2 -8.38 -19.92 -5.80
CA GLU A 2 -7.12 -20.03 -5.12
C GLU A 2 -6.17 -18.93 -5.51
N PHE A 3 -5.43 -18.45 -4.54
CA PHE A 3 -4.46 -17.39 -4.78
C PHE A 3 -3.08 -18.01 -4.96
N GLY A 4 -2.96 -18.98 -5.77
CA GLY A 4 -1.70 -19.66 -5.88
C GLY A 4 -1.38 -20.36 -4.57
N ASN A 5 -0.17 -20.72 -4.37
CA ASN A 5 0.19 -21.55 -3.22
C ASN A 5 0.92 -20.80 -2.14
N GLU A 6 1.40 -19.61 -2.41
CA GLU A 6 2.35 -19.00 -1.51
C GLU A 6 2.08 -17.54 -1.20
N LYS A 7 1.11 -16.94 -1.86
CA LYS A 7 0.82 -15.54 -1.58
C LYS A 7 -0.54 -15.16 -2.16
N ARG A 8 -1.09 -14.10 -1.59
CA ARG A 8 -2.30 -13.48 -2.10
C ARG A 8 -1.88 -12.20 -2.80
N GLU A 9 -2.31 -12.01 -4.03
CA GLU A 9 -1.80 -10.91 -4.85
C GLU A 9 -2.92 -10.30 -5.66
N VAL A 10 -2.99 -8.97 -5.68
CA VAL A 10 -3.96 -8.24 -6.49
C VAL A 10 -3.24 -7.15 -7.26
N TYR A 11 -3.92 -6.63 -8.28
CA TYR A 11 -3.42 -5.53 -9.10
C TYR A 11 -4.38 -4.37 -8.99
N LEU A 12 -3.84 -3.17 -8.79
CA LEU A 12 -4.64 -1.99 -8.53
C LEU A 12 -4.27 -0.86 -9.46
N ASP A 13 -5.28 -0.28 -10.11
CA ASP A 13 -5.16 1.01 -10.79
C ASP A 13 -6.30 1.84 -10.23
N GLY A 14 -6.00 2.72 -9.28
CA GLY A 14 -7.02 3.49 -8.61
C GLY A 14 -6.72 3.62 -7.13
N GLU A 15 -7.75 3.66 -6.34
CA GLU A 15 -7.60 3.77 -4.88
C GLU A 15 -8.40 2.68 -4.21
N GLY A 16 -7.80 2.05 -3.18
CA GLY A 16 -8.48 1.02 -2.42
C GLY A 16 -8.04 1.03 -0.97
N TYR A 17 -8.97 0.72 -0.10
CA TYR A 17 -8.69 0.49 1.30
C TYR A 17 -8.75 -1.00 1.56
N PHE A 18 -7.72 -1.52 2.21
CA PHE A 18 -7.58 -2.96 2.42
C PHE A 18 -7.51 -3.29 3.90
N GLU A 19 -8.27 -4.29 4.31
CA GLU A 19 -8.15 -4.88 5.64
C GLU A 19 -7.76 -6.32 5.45
N VAL A 20 -6.55 -6.66 5.85
CA VAL A 20 -5.98 -7.97 5.61
C VAL A 20 -5.81 -8.68 6.93
N ASN A 21 -6.42 -9.86 7.05
CA ASN A 21 -6.28 -10.69 8.24
C ASN A 21 -4.86 -11.21 8.35
N LYS A 22 -4.41 -11.36 9.59
CA LYS A 22 -3.07 -11.83 9.82
C LYS A 22 -2.95 -13.28 9.31
N ALA A 23 -2.03 -13.49 8.40
CA ALA A 23 -1.77 -14.80 7.84
C ALA A 23 -0.29 -14.83 7.50
N THR A 24 0.51 -15.34 8.44
CA THR A 24 1.96 -15.24 8.34
C THR A 24 2.53 -16.05 7.20
N GLU A 25 1.81 -17.08 6.77
CA GLU A 25 2.31 -17.96 5.70
C GLU A 25 2.08 -17.38 4.31
N TRP A 26 1.11 -16.46 4.18
CA TRP A 26 0.70 -15.98 2.87
C TRP A 26 0.61 -14.46 2.91
N PRO A 27 1.69 -13.77 2.61
CA PRO A 27 1.61 -12.31 2.58
C PRO A 27 0.61 -11.84 1.52
N PHE A 28 -0.01 -10.71 1.77
CA PHE A 28 -0.90 -10.09 0.80
C PHE A 28 -0.11 -9.03 0.05
N ILE A 29 -0.19 -9.04 -1.27
CA ILE A 29 0.59 -8.14 -2.10
C ILE A 29 -0.34 -7.35 -3.00
N VAL A 30 -0.21 -6.03 -2.96
CA VAL A 30 -0.89 -5.14 -3.88
C VAL A 30 0.14 -4.66 -4.88
N ASN A 31 -0.09 -4.96 -6.16
CA ASN A 31 0.76 -4.47 -7.23
C ASN A 31 0.08 -3.28 -7.86
N ALA A 32 0.78 -2.17 -7.93
CA ALA A 32 0.34 -0.98 -8.64
C ALA A 32 1.45 -0.64 -9.63
N GLU A 33 1.21 0.34 -10.47
CA GLU A 33 2.20 0.66 -11.49
C GLU A 33 3.50 1.11 -10.84
N GLN A 34 4.55 0.35 -11.03
CA GLN A 34 5.90 0.63 -10.52
C GLN A 34 5.99 0.67 -8.99
N MET A 35 4.96 0.17 -8.30
CA MET A 35 4.96 0.13 -6.84
C MET A 35 4.34 -1.19 -6.38
N ARG A 36 4.88 -1.72 -5.30
CA ARG A 36 4.42 -2.99 -4.76
C ARG A 36 4.31 -2.85 -3.25
N VAL A 37 3.21 -3.31 -2.69
CA VAL A 37 2.95 -3.20 -1.26
C VAL A 37 2.73 -4.60 -0.71
N LYS A 38 3.49 -4.96 0.33
CA LYS A 38 3.43 -6.30 0.92
C LYS A 38 3.07 -6.18 2.38
N VAL A 39 2.07 -6.93 2.82
CA VAL A 39 1.56 -6.83 4.18
C VAL A 39 1.23 -8.21 4.76
N THR A 40 1.16 -8.28 6.09
CA THR A 40 0.67 -9.45 6.80
C THR A 40 -0.15 -8.96 8.00
N GLY A 41 -1.47 -8.88 7.85
CA GLY A 41 -2.33 -8.44 8.96
C GLY A 41 -2.31 -6.93 9.15
N THR A 42 -2.93 -6.22 8.22
CA THR A 42 -2.72 -4.78 8.10
C THR A 42 -3.99 -4.10 7.62
N LYS A 43 -4.20 -2.88 8.06
CA LYS A 43 -5.22 -1.99 7.51
C LYS A 43 -4.50 -0.82 6.86
N PHE A 44 -4.73 -0.63 5.56
CA PHE A 44 -3.99 0.38 4.82
C PHE A 44 -4.74 0.82 3.58
N ASN A 45 -4.36 2.00 3.08
CA ASN A 45 -4.96 2.57 1.88
C ASN A 45 -3.87 2.73 0.83
N VAL A 46 -4.20 2.38 -0.42
CA VAL A 46 -3.30 2.56 -1.54
C VAL A 46 -4.00 3.41 -2.58
N LYS A 47 -3.33 4.46 -3.04
CA LYS A 47 -3.83 5.28 -4.14
C LYS A 47 -2.77 5.30 -5.21
N SER A 48 -3.09 4.75 -6.38
CA SER A 48 -2.16 4.68 -7.48
C SER A 48 -2.92 4.62 -8.79
N TYR A 49 -3.19 5.80 -9.37
CA TYR A 49 -3.81 5.89 -10.68
C TYR A 49 -2.71 5.93 -11.73
N SER A 50 -2.83 5.09 -12.74
CA SER A 50 -1.82 5.02 -13.79
C SER A 50 -1.72 6.33 -14.57
N THR A 51 -2.77 7.17 -14.51
CA THR A 51 -2.79 8.46 -15.20
C THR A 51 -2.17 9.59 -14.39
N GLU A 52 -1.75 9.32 -13.16
CA GLU A 52 -1.18 10.35 -12.27
C GLU A 52 0.23 9.95 -11.87
N PRO A 53 1.12 10.92 -11.71
CA PRO A 53 2.50 10.58 -11.34
C PRO A 53 2.68 10.18 -9.89
N ILE A 54 1.78 10.59 -9.00
CA ILE A 54 1.98 10.38 -7.57
C ILE A 54 1.17 9.20 -7.07
N ALA A 55 1.83 8.30 -6.35
CA ALA A 55 1.17 7.18 -5.69
C ALA A 55 1.40 7.29 -4.19
N HIS A 56 0.42 6.84 -3.40
CA HIS A 56 0.50 6.87 -1.94
C HIS A 56 0.15 5.52 -1.36
N THR A 57 0.84 5.16 -0.28
CA THR A 57 0.44 4.03 0.56
C THR A 57 0.40 4.54 1.99
N THR A 58 -0.78 4.46 2.61
CA THR A 58 -0.99 5.00 3.96
C THR A 58 -1.32 3.86 4.89
N LEU A 59 -0.53 3.73 5.96
CA LEU A 59 -0.71 2.65 6.91
C LEU A 59 -1.57 3.12 8.07
N VAL A 60 -2.64 2.39 8.35
CA VAL A 60 -3.51 2.68 9.47
C VAL A 60 -3.14 1.82 10.67
N GLU A 61 -2.98 0.52 10.44
CA GLU A 61 -2.72 -0.41 11.54
C GLU A 61 -1.90 -1.58 10.99
N GLY A 62 -0.91 -2.04 11.76
CA GLY A 62 -0.07 -3.14 11.36
C GLY A 62 1.24 -2.67 10.78
N SER A 63 1.73 -3.34 9.77
CA SER A 63 2.97 -2.93 9.10
C SER A 63 2.87 -3.20 7.61
N VAL A 64 3.58 -2.37 6.85
CA VAL A 64 3.58 -2.40 5.40
C VAL A 64 5.01 -2.27 4.90
N TRP A 65 5.36 -3.09 3.91
CA TRP A 65 6.58 -2.92 3.14
C TRP A 65 6.20 -2.38 1.77
N ALA A 66 6.79 -1.26 1.38
CA ALA A 66 6.56 -0.66 0.07
C ALA A 66 7.84 -0.75 -0.76
N TYR A 67 7.68 -1.15 -2.01
CA TYR A 67 8.82 -1.36 -2.93
C TYR A 67 8.60 -0.56 -4.21
N THR A 68 9.62 0.17 -4.63
CA THR A 68 9.62 0.85 -5.92
C THR A 68 11.03 0.75 -6.47
N GLY A 69 11.18 0.20 -7.68
CA GLY A 69 12.49 0.07 -8.26
C GLY A 69 13.47 -0.54 -7.27
N GLN A 70 14.43 0.26 -6.79
CA GLN A 70 15.42 -0.21 -5.85
C GLN A 70 15.16 0.24 -4.43
N THR A 71 14.05 0.91 -4.19
CA THR A 71 13.71 1.44 -2.88
C THR A 71 12.80 0.48 -2.13
N GLN A 72 13.09 0.28 -0.86
CA GLN A 72 12.31 -0.59 0.00
C GLN A 72 12.13 0.13 1.33
N VAL A 73 10.88 0.33 1.74
CA VAL A 73 10.56 1.11 2.93
C VAL A 73 9.54 0.38 3.77
N GLN A 74 9.76 0.32 5.07
CA GLN A 74 8.77 -0.21 6.01
C GLN A 74 8.06 0.96 6.68
N LEU A 75 6.72 0.92 6.68
CA LEU A 75 5.91 1.95 7.30
C LEU A 75 5.45 1.53 8.67
N ASN A 76 5.32 2.52 9.55
CA ASN A 76 4.66 2.36 10.84
C ASN A 76 3.27 3.00 10.77
N PRO A 77 2.37 2.69 11.72
CA PRO A 77 1.04 3.28 11.69
C PRO A 77 1.09 4.81 11.63
N SER A 78 0.19 5.38 10.87
CA SER A 78 0.06 6.81 10.60
C SER A 78 1.17 7.36 9.72
N GLU A 79 1.90 6.48 9.04
CA GLU A 79 2.88 6.93 8.05
C GLU A 79 2.34 6.69 6.65
N GLN A 80 2.74 7.58 5.74
CA GLN A 80 2.38 7.49 4.34
C GLN A 80 3.64 7.47 3.50
N PHE A 81 3.73 6.49 2.62
CA PHE A 81 4.77 6.40 1.61
C PHE A 81 4.26 7.12 0.37
N ARG A 82 5.07 8.00 -0.17
CA ARG A 82 4.73 8.74 -1.37
C ARG A 82 5.78 8.48 -2.43
N TYR A 83 5.32 8.17 -3.62
CA TYR A 83 6.20 7.84 -4.74
C TYR A 83 5.81 8.69 -5.95
N ASP A 84 6.77 9.41 -6.49
CA ASP A 84 6.58 10.20 -7.70
C ASP A 84 7.21 9.42 -8.86
N ARG A 85 6.35 8.86 -9.71
CA ARG A 85 6.80 8.04 -10.82
C ARG A 85 7.53 8.87 -11.88
N GLY A 86 7.22 10.17 -11.95
CA GLY A 86 7.86 11.03 -12.94
C GLY A 86 9.32 11.30 -12.62
N THR A 87 9.66 11.39 -11.35
CA THR A 87 11.03 11.70 -10.92
C THR A 87 11.72 10.53 -10.25
N GLY A 88 10.97 9.52 -9.81
CA GLY A 88 11.51 8.41 -9.06
C GLY A 88 11.71 8.71 -7.58
N MET A 89 11.29 9.88 -7.12
CA MET A 89 11.52 10.28 -5.74
C MET A 89 10.50 9.65 -4.81
N THR A 90 10.95 9.30 -3.61
CA THR A 90 10.10 8.71 -2.58
C THR A 90 10.25 9.48 -1.29
N SER A 91 9.21 9.44 -0.47
CA SER A 91 9.27 10.05 0.86
C SER A 91 8.31 9.33 1.79
N VAL A 92 8.53 9.50 3.10
CA VAL A 92 7.66 8.96 4.14
C VAL A 92 7.36 10.11 5.08
N GLN A 93 6.08 10.27 5.42
CA GLN A 93 5.68 11.33 6.34
C GLN A 93 4.55 10.85 7.22
N LYS A 94 4.40 11.47 8.36
CA LYS A 94 3.26 11.22 9.24
C LYS A 94 2.04 11.94 8.69
N VAL A 95 0.89 11.29 8.75
CA VAL A 95 -0.36 11.87 8.26
C VAL A 95 -1.47 11.55 9.25
N ASP A 96 -2.58 12.29 9.12
CA ASP A 96 -3.81 11.96 9.82
C ASP A 96 -4.52 10.93 8.94
N THR A 97 -4.58 9.69 9.42
CA THR A 97 -5.13 8.61 8.61
C THR A 97 -6.60 8.83 8.27
N GLU A 98 -7.33 9.60 9.06
CA GLU A 98 -8.72 9.86 8.75
C GLU A 98 -8.90 10.64 7.46
N LEU A 99 -7.90 11.40 7.04
CA LEU A 99 -7.97 12.11 5.77
C LEU A 99 -7.98 11.14 4.59
N TYR A 100 -7.52 9.92 4.80
CA TYR A 100 -7.36 8.95 3.72
C TYR A 100 -8.30 7.77 3.83
N THR A 101 -8.97 7.61 4.96
CA THR A 101 -9.86 6.48 5.20
C THR A 101 -11.27 6.88 5.60
N GLY A 102 -11.50 8.16 5.90
CA GLY A 102 -12.80 8.62 6.35
C GLY A 102 -13.92 8.37 5.36
N TRP A 103 -13.59 8.31 4.07
CA TRP A 103 -14.59 8.05 3.04
C TRP A 103 -15.20 6.66 3.16
N ILE A 104 -14.54 5.76 3.88
CA ILE A 104 -15.02 4.39 4.04
C ILE A 104 -16.15 4.35 5.04
N GLU A 105 -16.08 5.19 6.06
CA GLU A 105 -17.06 5.16 7.13
C GLU A 105 -18.23 6.11 6.89
N GLY A 106 -18.14 6.85 5.86
CA GLY A 106 -19.23 7.71 5.51
C GLY A 106 -19.01 9.11 5.73
#